data_b26b708fda6a7f7add42a66361bf51f0
#
_entry.id   b26b708fda6a7f7add42a66361bf51f0
#
_cell.length_a   1.000
_cell.length_b   1.000
_cell.length_c   1.000
_cell.angle_alpha   90.00
_cell.angle_beta   90.00
_cell.angle_gamma   90.00
#
_symmetry.space_group_name_H-M   'P 1'
#
loop_
_entity.id
_entity.type
_entity.pdbx_description
1 polymer ?
#
loop_
_entity_poly.entity_id
_entity_poly.type
_entity_poly.pdbx_seq_one_letter_code
_entity_poly.pdbx_strand_id
1 'polypeptide(L)'
;LDENLNAGWEDFKYPEIDYEVIDPETKGAAIYADLVQNPDEYIRYHARKVAEILFYSAKDTMNDVQKVHYTLKDYDGVSAKSGNPANTSIVYSTQHIEKSANESLYKLDFETRGVLFHELVHAYQFEPKGIGYYSTNKTFWACIEGLADAVRAQAGYFDMSTRKPGGNWMDGYRTTGFFIQWLTTKDPDAIRKFHETVRDLDEWSFDKAMKRMFGDDASIEGLWNEYQAFLSK
;
A
#
# COMPACT_ATOMS: atom_id res chain seq x y z
N LEU A 1 23.44 -5.03 -15.50
CA LEU A 1 22.14 -5.46 -14.95
C LEU A 1 22.43 -6.42 -13.83
N ASP A 2 22.08 -6.02 -12.62
CA ASP A 2 22.41 -6.73 -11.37
C ASP A 2 21.56 -8.01 -11.32
N GLU A 3 22.15 -9.17 -11.62
CA GLU A 3 21.50 -10.48 -11.57
C GLU A 3 20.95 -10.80 -10.17
N ASN A 4 21.44 -10.15 -9.13
CA ASN A 4 20.98 -10.28 -7.75
C ASN A 4 19.63 -9.59 -7.45
N LEU A 5 19.18 -8.63 -8.26
CA LEU A 5 17.89 -7.92 -8.05
C LEU A 5 16.66 -8.78 -8.34
N ASN A 6 16.85 -9.95 -8.95
CA ASN A 6 15.76 -10.88 -9.31
C ASN A 6 15.73 -12.14 -8.44
N ALA A 7 16.70 -12.36 -7.58
CA ALA A 7 16.79 -13.58 -6.80
C ALA A 7 15.51 -13.84 -5.97
N GLY A 8 14.83 -14.96 -6.22
CA GLY A 8 13.58 -15.35 -5.58
C GLY A 8 12.30 -14.77 -6.19
N TRP A 9 12.40 -13.99 -7.27
CA TRP A 9 11.25 -13.35 -7.93
C TRP A 9 11.10 -13.71 -9.41
N GLU A 10 11.88 -14.65 -9.90
CA GLU A 10 11.87 -15.11 -11.29
C GLU A 10 10.50 -15.68 -11.71
N ASP A 11 9.83 -16.34 -10.77
CA ASP A 11 8.54 -16.99 -10.98
C ASP A 11 7.34 -16.08 -10.63
N PHE A 12 7.56 -14.77 -10.40
CA PHE A 12 6.47 -13.85 -10.07
C PHE A 12 5.44 -13.79 -11.19
N LYS A 13 4.19 -14.05 -10.83
CA LYS A 13 3.06 -14.01 -11.76
C LYS A 13 2.55 -12.58 -11.90
N TYR A 14 2.89 -11.95 -13.01
CA TYR A 14 2.37 -10.63 -13.32
C TYR A 14 0.88 -10.68 -13.68
N PRO A 15 0.07 -9.74 -13.16
CA PRO A 15 -1.33 -9.64 -13.58
C PRO A 15 -1.45 -9.21 -15.05
N GLU A 16 -2.54 -9.59 -15.69
CA GLU A 16 -3.01 -8.95 -16.92
C GLU A 16 -3.47 -7.52 -16.59
N ILE A 17 -3.10 -6.55 -17.37
CA ILE A 17 -3.53 -5.16 -17.21
C ILE A 17 -4.57 -4.82 -18.25
N ASP A 18 -5.72 -4.34 -17.78
CA ASP A 18 -6.79 -3.78 -18.62
C ASP A 18 -6.88 -2.28 -18.32
N TYR A 19 -6.26 -1.48 -19.16
CA TYR A 19 -6.15 -0.03 -19.00
C TYR A 19 -7.21 0.69 -19.82
N GLU A 20 -7.99 1.55 -19.18
CA GLU A 20 -9.06 2.33 -19.79
C GLU A 20 -8.99 3.80 -19.38
N VAL A 21 -9.31 4.69 -20.32
CA VAL A 21 -9.53 6.12 -20.07
C VAL A 21 -10.97 6.45 -20.40
N ILE A 22 -11.79 6.72 -19.36
CA ILE A 22 -13.22 7.02 -19.54
C ILE A 22 -13.41 8.43 -20.11
N ASP A 23 -12.65 9.40 -19.58
CA ASP A 23 -12.77 10.80 -19.93
C ASP A 23 -11.48 11.30 -20.65
N PRO A 24 -11.25 10.85 -21.90
CA PRO A 24 -9.98 11.09 -22.62
C PRO A 24 -9.74 12.57 -23.00
N GLU A 25 -10.79 13.39 -23.03
CA GLU A 25 -10.73 14.82 -23.32
C GLU A 25 -10.21 15.67 -22.14
N THR A 26 -10.05 15.08 -20.97
CA THR A 26 -9.59 15.80 -19.78
C THR A 26 -8.10 16.10 -19.87
N LYS A 27 -7.70 17.25 -19.33
CA LYS A 27 -6.28 17.63 -19.22
C LYS A 27 -5.48 16.62 -18.37
N GLY A 28 -6.08 16.08 -17.30
CA GLY A 28 -5.44 15.06 -16.46
C GLY A 28 -5.15 13.77 -17.22
N ALA A 29 -6.03 13.34 -18.15
CA ALA A 29 -5.78 12.18 -19.00
C ALA A 29 -4.59 12.40 -19.95
N ALA A 30 -4.49 13.58 -20.57
CA ALA A 30 -3.35 13.94 -21.42
C ALA A 30 -2.03 13.97 -20.62
N ILE A 31 -2.05 14.58 -19.42
CA ILE A 31 -0.89 14.63 -18.51
C ILE A 31 -0.44 13.20 -18.12
N TYR A 32 -1.38 12.31 -17.81
CA TYR A 32 -1.04 10.92 -17.47
C TYR A 32 -0.40 10.19 -18.65
N ALA A 33 -0.93 10.37 -19.87
CA ALA A 33 -0.39 9.75 -21.06
C ALA A 33 1.04 10.22 -21.36
N ASP A 34 1.35 11.49 -21.09
CA ASP A 34 2.71 12.02 -21.21
C ASP A 34 3.66 11.44 -20.15
N LEU A 35 3.17 11.24 -18.93
CA LEU A 35 3.96 10.68 -17.82
C LEU A 35 4.19 9.17 -17.97
N VAL A 36 3.15 8.42 -18.33
CA VAL A 36 3.12 6.95 -18.37
C VAL A 36 2.96 6.47 -19.80
N GLN A 37 4.08 6.28 -20.51
CA GLN A 37 4.11 5.90 -21.92
C GLN A 37 3.62 4.46 -22.16
N ASN A 38 3.79 3.57 -21.19
CA ASN A 38 3.36 2.18 -21.26
C ASN A 38 2.67 1.79 -19.93
N PRO A 39 1.34 1.99 -19.82
CA PRO A 39 0.58 1.68 -18.61
C PRO A 39 0.68 0.21 -18.18
N ASP A 40 0.72 -0.73 -19.12
CA ASP A 40 0.85 -2.17 -18.82
C ASP A 40 2.15 -2.46 -18.08
N GLU A 41 3.28 -2.08 -18.61
CA GLU A 41 4.59 -2.27 -18.01
C GLU A 41 4.73 -1.50 -16.69
N TYR A 42 4.21 -0.27 -16.64
CA TYR A 42 4.24 0.59 -15.48
C TYR A 42 3.50 -0.04 -14.29
N ILE A 43 2.28 -0.52 -14.51
CA ILE A 43 1.46 -1.14 -13.45
C ILE A 43 2.05 -2.48 -13.01
N ARG A 44 2.51 -3.33 -13.94
CA ARG A 44 3.19 -4.60 -13.63
C ARG A 44 4.45 -4.39 -12.80
N TYR A 45 5.27 -3.40 -13.14
CA TYR A 45 6.44 -3.05 -12.34
C TYR A 45 6.06 -2.72 -10.89
N HIS A 46 5.04 -1.87 -10.68
CA HIS A 46 4.60 -1.49 -9.34
C HIS A 46 3.94 -2.65 -8.59
N ALA A 47 3.18 -3.52 -9.28
CA ALA A 47 2.61 -4.73 -8.70
C ALA A 47 3.70 -5.65 -8.12
N ARG A 48 4.77 -5.87 -8.86
CA ARG A 48 5.93 -6.62 -8.37
C ARG A 48 6.60 -5.93 -7.19
N LYS A 49 6.82 -4.61 -7.24
CA LYS A 49 7.43 -3.86 -6.14
C LYS A 49 6.60 -3.91 -4.85
N VAL A 50 5.28 -3.87 -4.96
CA VAL A 50 4.37 -4.10 -3.82
C VAL A 50 4.57 -5.50 -3.24
N ALA A 51 4.60 -6.52 -4.09
CA ALA A 51 4.81 -7.89 -3.65
C ALA A 51 6.18 -8.06 -2.96
N GLU A 52 7.26 -7.47 -3.48
CA GLU A 52 8.60 -7.49 -2.88
C GLU A 52 8.64 -6.86 -1.47
N ILE A 53 7.76 -5.91 -1.15
CA ILE A 53 7.65 -5.30 0.18
C ILE A 53 6.82 -6.17 1.12
N LEU A 54 5.76 -6.83 0.63
CA LEU A 54 4.82 -7.62 1.43
C LEU A 54 5.27 -9.07 1.66
N PHE A 55 6.11 -9.62 0.80
CA PHE A 55 6.50 -11.04 0.78
C PHE A 55 8.03 -11.19 0.67
N TYR A 56 8.54 -12.36 0.99
CA TYR A 56 9.98 -12.65 0.89
C TYR A 56 10.38 -13.13 -0.51
N SER A 57 9.48 -13.79 -1.23
CA SER A 57 9.75 -14.33 -2.56
C SER A 57 8.46 -14.60 -3.35
N ALA A 58 8.59 -14.84 -4.65
CA ALA A 58 7.49 -15.25 -5.52
C ALA A 58 6.88 -16.62 -5.16
N LYS A 59 7.54 -17.39 -4.29
CA LYS A 59 7.07 -18.71 -3.82
C LYS A 59 6.22 -18.64 -2.56
N ASP A 60 6.14 -17.46 -1.94
CA ASP A 60 5.29 -17.27 -0.77
C ASP A 60 3.81 -17.43 -1.16
N THR A 61 2.98 -17.78 -0.20
CA THR A 61 1.53 -17.79 -0.42
C THR A 61 1.04 -16.36 -0.59
N MET A 62 0.54 -16.05 -1.77
CA MET A 62 -0.01 -14.74 -2.14
C MET A 62 -1.44 -14.89 -2.63
N ASN A 63 -2.19 -13.78 -2.63
CA ASN A 63 -3.41 -13.70 -3.42
C ASN A 63 -3.08 -13.86 -4.91
N ASP A 64 -3.89 -14.66 -5.62
CA ASP A 64 -3.73 -14.87 -7.06
C ASP A 64 -4.34 -13.69 -7.83
N VAL A 65 -3.56 -12.62 -7.97
CA VAL A 65 -3.98 -11.41 -8.71
C VAL A 65 -3.83 -11.68 -10.20
N GLN A 66 -4.93 -12.01 -10.86
CA GLN A 66 -4.93 -12.38 -12.27
C GLN A 66 -5.06 -11.17 -13.19
N LYS A 67 -5.93 -10.21 -12.82
CA LYS A 67 -6.19 -9.03 -13.63
C LYS A 67 -6.33 -7.78 -12.77
N VAL A 68 -5.76 -6.68 -13.28
CA VAL A 68 -5.95 -5.32 -12.77
C VAL A 68 -6.62 -4.47 -13.85
N HIS A 69 -7.88 -4.08 -13.61
CA HIS A 69 -8.56 -3.05 -14.37
C HIS A 69 -8.13 -1.69 -13.82
N TYR A 70 -7.40 -0.94 -14.61
CA TYR A 70 -6.91 0.38 -14.20
C TYR A 70 -7.56 1.46 -15.07
N THR A 71 -8.38 2.28 -14.43
CA THR A 71 -9.24 3.25 -15.11
C THR A 71 -8.88 4.68 -14.72
N LEU A 72 -8.66 5.54 -15.69
CA LEU A 72 -8.66 6.99 -15.48
C LEU A 72 -10.08 7.52 -15.66
N LYS A 73 -10.54 8.30 -14.68
CA LYS A 73 -11.88 8.89 -14.67
C LYS A 73 -11.87 10.29 -14.09
N ASP A 74 -12.72 11.16 -14.66
CA ASP A 74 -12.94 12.51 -14.12
C ASP A 74 -13.91 12.46 -12.94
N TYR A 75 -13.39 12.68 -11.73
CA TYR A 75 -14.19 12.83 -10.52
C TYR A 75 -13.41 13.56 -9.42
N ASP A 76 -14.15 14.15 -8.48
CA ASP A 76 -13.59 14.80 -7.31
C ASP A 76 -13.17 13.74 -6.26
N GLY A 77 -11.90 13.42 -6.25
CA GLY A 77 -11.31 12.39 -5.39
C GLY A 77 -9.86 12.11 -5.75
N VAL A 78 -9.31 11.04 -5.22
CA VAL A 78 -7.94 10.60 -5.51
C VAL A 78 -7.96 9.29 -6.29
N SER A 79 -8.33 8.22 -5.61
CA SER A 79 -8.40 6.87 -6.16
C SER A 79 -9.35 6.01 -5.35
N ALA A 80 -9.70 4.86 -5.89
CA ALA A 80 -10.48 3.84 -5.20
C ALA A 80 -10.18 2.46 -5.76
N LYS A 81 -10.12 1.46 -4.87
CA LYS A 81 -10.04 0.05 -5.25
C LYS A 81 -11.38 -0.64 -5.03
N SER A 82 -11.73 -1.53 -5.93
CA SER A 82 -12.89 -2.44 -5.83
C SER A 82 -12.57 -3.82 -6.42
N GLY A 83 -13.56 -4.70 -6.46
CA GLY A 83 -13.36 -6.07 -6.92
C GLY A 83 -12.73 -6.98 -5.87
N ASN A 84 -12.41 -8.20 -6.27
CA ASN A 84 -11.72 -9.20 -5.45
C ASN A 84 -10.22 -9.30 -5.85
N PRO A 85 -9.39 -10.03 -5.11
CA PRO A 85 -7.97 -10.14 -5.45
C PRO A 85 -7.69 -10.65 -6.87
N ALA A 86 -8.47 -11.63 -7.37
CA ALA A 86 -8.25 -12.17 -8.72
C ALA A 86 -8.57 -11.13 -9.82
N ASN A 87 -9.59 -10.28 -9.60
CA ASN A 87 -10.03 -9.23 -10.53
C ASN A 87 -10.14 -7.91 -9.76
N THR A 88 -9.01 -7.23 -9.62
CA THR A 88 -8.90 -5.95 -8.93
C THR A 88 -9.19 -4.80 -9.89
N SER A 89 -10.04 -3.86 -9.47
CA SER A 89 -10.30 -2.62 -10.20
C SER A 89 -9.75 -1.43 -9.41
N ILE A 90 -8.99 -0.58 -10.08
CA ILE A 90 -8.43 0.66 -9.54
C ILE A 90 -8.90 1.81 -10.42
N VAL A 91 -9.50 2.83 -9.82
CA VAL A 91 -9.87 4.08 -10.50
C VAL A 91 -8.95 5.18 -9.98
N TYR A 92 -8.36 5.95 -10.88
CA TYR A 92 -7.51 7.09 -10.54
C TYR A 92 -8.07 8.38 -11.16
N SER A 93 -8.17 9.42 -10.34
CA SER A 93 -8.83 10.68 -10.71
C SER A 93 -7.98 11.53 -11.62
N THR A 94 -8.51 11.93 -12.79
CA THR A 94 -7.86 12.90 -13.68
C THR A 94 -7.77 14.29 -13.04
N GLN A 95 -8.69 14.66 -12.16
CA GLN A 95 -8.61 15.91 -11.39
C GLN A 95 -7.44 15.90 -10.40
N HIS A 96 -7.17 14.77 -9.73
CA HIS A 96 -6.03 14.64 -8.83
C HIS A 96 -4.70 14.69 -9.60
N ILE A 97 -4.64 14.07 -10.77
CA ILE A 97 -3.48 14.14 -11.68
C ILE A 97 -3.19 15.59 -12.07
N GLU A 98 -4.20 16.31 -12.54
CA GLU A 98 -4.06 17.71 -12.91
C GLU A 98 -3.63 18.60 -11.75
N LYS A 99 -4.25 18.41 -10.57
CA LYS A 99 -3.86 19.12 -9.35
C LYS A 99 -2.39 18.89 -8.99
N SER A 100 -1.94 17.64 -9.03
CA SER A 100 -0.54 17.28 -8.73
C SER A 100 0.43 17.87 -9.75
N ALA A 101 0.07 17.87 -11.04
CA ALA A 101 0.87 18.48 -12.11
C ALA A 101 0.97 20.01 -11.97
N ASN A 102 -0.09 20.67 -11.52
CA ASN A 102 -0.09 22.10 -11.28
C ASN A 102 0.85 22.50 -10.12
N GLU A 103 1.12 21.58 -9.17
CA GLU A 103 2.13 21.83 -8.13
C GLU A 103 3.55 21.70 -8.70
N SER A 104 3.88 20.57 -9.35
CA SER A 104 5.14 20.32 -10.05
C SER A 104 5.13 18.97 -10.76
N LEU A 105 6.06 18.78 -11.73
CA LEU A 105 6.29 17.47 -12.35
C LEU A 105 6.79 16.42 -11.34
N TYR A 106 7.60 16.84 -10.36
CA TYR A 106 8.03 15.97 -9.27
C TYR A 106 6.83 15.48 -8.45
N LYS A 107 5.91 16.40 -8.08
CA LYS A 107 4.71 16.05 -7.33
C LYS A 107 3.80 15.12 -8.11
N LEU A 108 3.65 15.34 -9.40
CA LEU A 108 2.88 14.48 -10.30
C LEU A 108 3.42 13.04 -10.29
N ASP A 109 4.71 12.83 -10.54
CA ASP A 109 5.32 11.48 -10.53
C ASP A 109 5.23 10.83 -9.15
N PHE A 110 5.54 11.59 -8.10
CA PHE A 110 5.50 11.15 -6.72
C PHE A 110 4.10 10.66 -6.29
N GLU A 111 3.05 11.43 -6.58
CA GLU A 111 1.67 11.08 -6.27
C GLU A 111 1.17 9.90 -7.14
N THR A 112 1.45 9.93 -8.43
CA THR A 112 1.00 8.86 -9.35
C THR A 112 1.57 7.50 -8.93
N ARG A 113 2.85 7.42 -8.59
CA ARG A 113 3.47 6.20 -8.04
C ARG A 113 2.95 5.86 -6.66
N GLY A 114 2.88 6.83 -5.77
CA GLY A 114 2.45 6.63 -4.40
C GLY A 114 1.02 6.12 -4.28
N VAL A 115 0.10 6.67 -5.06
CA VAL A 115 -1.29 6.21 -5.13
C VAL A 115 -1.35 4.80 -5.71
N LEU A 116 -0.62 4.51 -6.78
CA LEU A 116 -0.58 3.17 -7.37
C LEU A 116 -0.02 2.13 -6.39
N PHE A 117 1.03 2.45 -5.61
CA PHE A 117 1.51 1.59 -4.53
C PHE A 117 0.40 1.27 -3.53
N HIS A 118 -0.30 2.29 -3.02
CA HIS A 118 -1.39 2.13 -2.06
C HIS A 118 -2.48 1.19 -2.59
N GLU A 119 -3.00 1.47 -3.78
CA GLU A 119 -4.12 0.71 -4.35
C GLU A 119 -3.73 -0.73 -4.74
N LEU A 120 -2.52 -0.95 -5.22
CA LEU A 120 -2.03 -2.30 -5.52
C LEU A 120 -1.82 -3.15 -4.25
N VAL A 121 -1.50 -2.53 -3.11
CA VAL A 121 -1.43 -3.28 -1.84
C VAL A 121 -2.76 -3.96 -1.57
N HIS A 122 -3.88 -3.31 -1.80
CA HIS A 122 -5.21 -3.90 -1.59
C HIS A 122 -5.50 -5.13 -2.45
N ALA A 123 -4.77 -5.34 -3.56
CA ALA A 123 -4.87 -6.58 -4.34
C ALA A 123 -4.09 -7.74 -3.68
N TYR A 124 -2.93 -7.45 -3.09
CA TYR A 124 -2.01 -8.45 -2.56
C TYR A 124 -2.14 -8.70 -1.06
N GLN A 125 -2.64 -7.74 -0.27
CA GLN A 125 -2.73 -7.87 1.19
C GLN A 125 -3.79 -8.88 1.62
N PHE A 126 -3.51 -9.58 2.71
CA PHE A 126 -4.50 -10.41 3.40
C PHE A 126 -5.46 -9.55 4.22
N GLU A 127 -6.64 -10.12 4.50
CA GLU A 127 -7.64 -9.50 5.34
C GLU A 127 -7.61 -10.07 6.77
N PRO A 128 -7.77 -9.22 7.81
CA PRO A 128 -7.81 -9.68 9.20
C PRO A 128 -8.99 -10.63 9.44
N LYS A 129 -8.73 -11.75 10.11
CA LYS A 129 -9.73 -12.76 10.40
C LYS A 129 -10.39 -12.54 11.77
N GLY A 130 -11.63 -13.01 11.90
CA GLY A 130 -12.35 -13.12 13.17
C GLY A 130 -12.85 -11.81 13.77
N ILE A 131 -12.74 -10.68 13.06
CA ILE A 131 -13.08 -9.35 13.57
C ILE A 131 -14.12 -8.59 12.73
N GLY A 132 -14.85 -9.29 11.86
CA GLY A 132 -15.88 -8.68 11.01
C GLY A 132 -15.35 -8.21 9.67
N TYR A 133 -15.78 -7.02 9.21
CA TYR A 133 -15.55 -6.55 7.84
C TYR A 133 -15.03 -5.11 7.83
N TYR A 134 -14.39 -4.73 6.73
CA TYR A 134 -13.85 -3.39 6.48
C TYR A 134 -14.84 -2.25 6.80
N SER A 135 -16.11 -2.40 6.38
CA SER A 135 -17.15 -1.37 6.54
C SER A 135 -17.74 -1.27 7.96
N THR A 136 -17.49 -2.26 8.82
CA THR A 136 -18.16 -2.37 10.15
C THR A 136 -17.19 -2.40 11.32
N ASN A 137 -15.89 -2.62 11.07
CA ASN A 137 -14.90 -2.74 12.12
C ASN A 137 -13.72 -1.79 11.90
N LYS A 138 -13.53 -0.85 12.83
CA LYS A 138 -12.45 0.15 12.75
C LYS A 138 -11.06 -0.48 12.77
N THR A 139 -10.85 -1.57 13.52
CA THR A 139 -9.56 -2.28 13.58
C THR A 139 -9.23 -2.92 12.23
N PHE A 140 -10.24 -3.54 11.59
CA PHE A 140 -10.10 -4.09 10.25
C PHE A 140 -9.70 -3.00 9.24
N TRP A 141 -10.50 -1.93 9.19
CA TRP A 141 -10.24 -0.78 8.31
C TRP A 141 -8.84 -0.18 8.53
N ALA A 142 -8.45 0.05 9.79
CA ALA A 142 -7.15 0.61 10.12
C ALA A 142 -5.97 -0.30 9.72
N CYS A 143 -6.14 -1.63 9.85
CA CYS A 143 -5.16 -2.60 9.37
C CYS A 143 -4.98 -2.51 7.86
N ILE A 144 -6.07 -2.52 7.10
CA ILE A 144 -6.08 -2.50 5.64
C ILE A 144 -5.46 -1.22 5.09
N GLU A 145 -5.96 -0.05 5.50
CA GLU A 145 -5.49 1.24 5.03
C GLU A 145 -4.09 1.59 5.57
N GLY A 146 -3.82 1.20 6.82
CA GLY A 146 -2.52 1.41 7.43
C GLY A 146 -1.41 0.61 6.76
N LEU A 147 -1.67 -0.66 6.42
CA LEU A 147 -0.68 -1.47 5.70
C LEU A 147 -0.42 -0.94 4.29
N ALA A 148 -1.47 -0.48 3.58
CA ALA A 148 -1.31 0.13 2.26
C ALA A 148 -0.42 1.38 2.31
N ASP A 149 -0.64 2.25 3.29
CA ASP A 149 0.20 3.44 3.47
C ASP A 149 1.60 3.10 4.02
N ALA A 150 1.76 2.04 4.82
CA ALA A 150 3.08 1.58 5.25
C ALA A 150 3.94 1.12 4.07
N VAL A 151 3.36 0.38 3.12
CA VAL A 151 4.06 -0.04 1.88
C VAL A 151 4.39 1.16 1.01
N ARG A 152 3.46 2.09 0.82
CA ARG A 152 3.71 3.36 0.11
C ARG A 152 4.86 4.14 0.75
N ALA A 153 4.89 4.23 2.08
CA ALA A 153 5.96 4.90 2.84
C ALA A 153 7.31 4.18 2.68
N GLN A 154 7.30 2.84 2.77
CA GLN A 154 8.50 2.01 2.60
C GLN A 154 9.07 2.12 1.18
N ALA A 155 8.21 2.28 0.18
CA ALA A 155 8.61 2.52 -1.20
C ALA A 155 9.15 3.95 -1.45
N GLY A 156 9.06 4.85 -0.46
CA GLY A 156 9.59 6.23 -0.53
C GLY A 156 8.61 7.26 -1.10
N TYR A 157 7.31 6.95 -1.16
CA TYR A 157 6.30 7.83 -1.75
C TYR A 157 5.40 8.54 -0.73
N PHE A 158 5.96 8.79 0.46
CA PHE A 158 5.49 9.79 1.41
C PHE A 158 6.63 10.67 1.87
N ASP A 159 6.36 11.95 2.09
CA ASP A 159 7.28 12.83 2.79
C ASP A 159 7.26 12.51 4.29
N MET A 160 8.26 11.73 4.74
CA MET A 160 8.37 11.29 6.11
C MET A 160 8.67 12.42 7.10
N SER A 161 9.06 13.60 6.63
CA SER A 161 9.23 14.80 7.47
C SER A 161 7.89 15.36 7.97
N THR A 162 6.79 14.96 7.33
CA THR A 162 5.42 15.37 7.71
C THR A 162 4.85 14.63 8.91
N ARG A 163 5.55 13.59 9.40
CA ARG A 163 5.12 12.83 10.59
C ARG A 163 5.07 13.74 11.81
N LYS A 164 4.01 13.61 12.59
CA LYS A 164 3.80 14.39 13.82
C LYS A 164 3.33 13.49 14.95
N PRO A 165 3.70 13.82 16.21
CA PRO A 165 3.10 13.16 17.38
C PRO A 165 1.59 13.34 17.41
N GLY A 166 0.90 12.41 18.06
CA GLY A 166 -0.55 12.41 18.24
C GLY A 166 -1.25 11.32 17.45
N GLY A 167 -2.57 11.31 17.53
CA GLY A 167 -3.40 10.27 16.93
C GLY A 167 -3.38 8.95 17.68
N ASN A 168 -3.83 7.90 17.00
CA ASN A 168 -3.93 6.55 17.52
C ASN A 168 -3.56 5.54 16.42
N TRP A 169 -3.02 4.37 16.80
CA TRP A 169 -2.67 3.32 15.84
C TRP A 169 -3.86 2.78 15.03
N MET A 170 -5.10 3.09 15.43
CA MET A 170 -6.32 2.73 14.71
C MET A 170 -6.92 3.88 13.88
N ASP A 171 -6.18 4.94 13.62
CA ASP A 171 -6.69 6.06 12.81
C ASP A 171 -6.58 5.80 11.29
N GLY A 172 -5.98 4.69 10.91
CA GLY A 172 -5.85 4.30 9.50
C GLY A 172 -4.85 5.15 8.72
N TYR A 173 -4.79 4.91 7.40
CA TYR A 173 -3.96 5.66 6.45
C TYR A 173 -2.56 6.01 7.00
N ARG A 174 -2.11 7.25 6.83
CA ARG A 174 -0.76 7.70 7.22
C ARG A 174 -0.46 7.50 8.71
N THR A 175 -1.43 7.72 9.59
CA THR A 175 -1.20 7.61 11.04
C THR A 175 -0.80 6.19 11.41
N THR A 176 -1.57 5.21 11.00
CA THR A 176 -1.28 3.78 11.19
C THR A 176 -0.11 3.34 10.31
N GLY A 177 -0.07 3.78 9.06
CA GLY A 177 0.95 3.38 8.08
C GLY A 177 2.36 3.82 8.47
N PHE A 178 2.53 5.03 8.95
CA PHE A 178 3.82 5.53 9.43
C PHE A 178 4.31 4.80 10.68
N PHE A 179 3.39 4.40 11.55
CA PHE A 179 3.72 3.56 12.68
C PHE A 179 4.20 2.16 12.25
N ILE A 180 3.46 1.49 11.36
CA ILE A 180 3.86 0.18 10.83
C ILE A 180 5.22 0.28 10.12
N GLN A 181 5.43 1.31 9.31
CA GLN A 181 6.71 1.55 8.65
C GLN A 181 7.83 1.83 9.67
N TRP A 182 7.57 2.58 10.75
CA TRP A 182 8.54 2.84 11.81
C TRP A 182 9.01 1.54 12.49
N LEU A 183 8.17 0.51 12.59
CA LEU A 183 8.57 -0.80 13.14
C LEU A 183 9.75 -1.41 12.39
N THR A 184 10.00 -1.01 11.13
CA THR A 184 11.20 -1.45 10.37
C THR A 184 12.51 -0.98 11.00
N THR A 185 12.48 0.03 11.87
CA THR A 185 13.66 0.45 12.66
C THR A 185 14.03 -0.55 13.75
N LYS A 186 13.07 -1.41 14.14
CA LYS A 186 13.27 -2.47 15.14
C LYS A 186 13.56 -3.82 14.46
N ASP A 187 12.93 -4.08 13.34
CA ASP A 187 13.10 -5.27 12.53
C ASP A 187 12.94 -4.91 11.04
N PRO A 188 13.97 -5.03 10.21
CA PRO A 188 13.87 -4.68 8.79
C PRO A 188 12.72 -5.38 8.04
N ASP A 189 12.30 -6.56 8.49
CA ASP A 189 11.20 -7.33 7.93
C ASP A 189 9.83 -7.04 8.57
N ALA A 190 9.72 -6.00 9.38
CA ALA A 190 8.51 -5.73 10.17
C ALA A 190 7.23 -5.64 9.33
N ILE A 191 7.26 -5.04 8.12
CA ILE A 191 6.09 -4.97 7.24
C ILE A 191 5.65 -6.36 6.80
N ARG A 192 6.58 -7.21 6.38
CA ARG A 192 6.29 -8.62 5.98
C ARG A 192 5.74 -9.40 7.16
N LYS A 193 6.38 -9.33 8.32
CA LYS A 193 5.94 -10.01 9.55
C LYS A 193 4.58 -9.53 10.01
N PHE A 194 4.31 -8.21 9.94
CA PHE A 194 2.99 -7.66 10.21
C PHE A 194 1.95 -8.26 9.27
N HIS A 195 2.23 -8.29 7.97
CA HIS A 195 1.35 -8.88 6.96
C HIS A 195 1.14 -10.39 7.18
N GLU A 196 2.16 -11.14 7.59
CA GLU A 196 2.02 -12.54 7.96
C GLU A 196 1.08 -12.74 9.15
N THR A 197 1.10 -11.85 10.16
CA THR A 197 0.15 -11.93 11.27
C THR A 197 -1.29 -11.80 10.82
N VAL A 198 -1.56 -10.99 9.79
CA VAL A 198 -2.90 -10.82 9.20
C VAL A 198 -3.40 -12.13 8.59
N ARG A 199 -2.51 -12.89 7.95
CA ARG A 199 -2.81 -14.23 7.41
C ARG A 199 -3.02 -15.28 8.50
N ASP A 200 -2.18 -15.26 9.54
CA ASP A 200 -1.97 -16.41 10.43
C ASP A 200 -2.80 -16.36 11.72
N LEU A 201 -3.22 -15.17 12.17
CA LEU A 201 -4.01 -15.03 13.40
C LEU A 201 -5.52 -15.15 13.12
N ASP A 202 -6.20 -16.07 13.81
CA ASP A 202 -7.63 -16.35 13.59
C ASP A 202 -8.56 -15.25 14.13
N GLU A 203 -8.19 -14.57 15.21
CA GLU A 203 -8.83 -13.37 15.74
C GLU A 203 -7.79 -12.27 15.81
N TRP A 204 -7.63 -11.56 14.72
CA TRP A 204 -6.57 -10.57 14.57
C TRP A 204 -6.79 -9.32 15.44
N SER A 205 -5.70 -8.82 16.03
CA SER A 205 -5.66 -7.48 16.63
C SER A 205 -4.24 -6.92 16.52
N PHE A 206 -4.11 -5.59 16.61
CA PHE A 206 -2.79 -4.96 16.67
C PHE A 206 -1.95 -5.49 17.85
N ASP A 207 -2.54 -5.71 19.02
CA ASP A 207 -1.80 -6.24 20.17
C ASP A 207 -1.29 -7.66 19.95
N LYS A 208 -2.14 -8.55 19.42
CA LYS A 208 -1.72 -9.91 19.06
C LYS A 208 -0.64 -9.90 17.97
N ALA A 209 -0.73 -9.00 16.99
CA ALA A 209 0.28 -8.84 15.96
C ALA A 209 1.63 -8.41 16.57
N MET A 210 1.64 -7.42 17.46
CA MET A 210 2.88 -6.97 18.13
C MET A 210 3.52 -8.07 18.96
N LYS A 211 2.73 -8.83 19.73
CA LYS A 211 3.21 -9.99 20.48
C LYS A 211 3.80 -11.07 19.57
N ARG A 212 3.14 -11.37 18.47
CA ARG A 212 3.63 -12.34 17.48
C ARG A 212 4.96 -11.93 16.85
N MET A 213 5.14 -10.62 16.60
CA MET A 213 6.34 -10.08 15.94
C MET A 213 7.52 -9.89 16.90
N PHE A 214 7.27 -9.44 18.13
CA PHE A 214 8.31 -8.95 19.05
C PHE A 214 8.38 -9.70 20.38
N GLY A 215 7.52 -10.70 20.61
CA GLY A 215 7.48 -11.52 21.80
C GLY A 215 6.35 -11.14 22.77
N ASP A 216 6.08 -12.02 23.73
CA ASP A 216 4.91 -11.94 24.63
C ASP A 216 4.86 -10.67 25.50
N ASP A 217 6.02 -10.08 25.78
CA ASP A 217 6.13 -8.83 26.54
C ASP A 217 5.83 -7.58 25.72
N ALA A 218 5.75 -7.69 24.39
CA ALA A 218 5.40 -6.57 23.52
C ALA A 218 3.90 -6.27 23.60
N SER A 219 3.56 -4.98 23.56
CA SER A 219 2.17 -4.53 23.46
C SER A 219 2.05 -3.43 22.41
N ILE A 220 0.87 -3.30 21.83
CA ILE A 220 0.61 -2.21 20.86
C ILE A 220 0.76 -0.84 21.53
N GLU A 221 0.29 -0.66 22.77
CA GLU A 221 0.42 0.59 23.52
C GLU A 221 1.89 0.94 23.81
N GLY A 222 2.69 -0.05 24.22
CA GLY A 222 4.12 0.14 24.47
C GLY A 222 4.86 0.61 23.23
N LEU A 223 4.68 -0.08 22.10
CA LEU A 223 5.32 0.27 20.82
C LEU A 223 4.79 1.60 20.26
N TRP A 224 3.51 1.87 20.42
CA TRP A 224 2.95 3.18 20.03
C TRP A 224 3.57 4.32 20.85
N ASN A 225 3.71 4.17 22.14
CA ASN A 225 4.34 5.17 23.02
C ASN A 225 5.81 5.40 22.65
N GLU A 226 6.55 4.35 22.31
CA GLU A 226 7.92 4.47 21.81
C GLU A 226 7.96 5.26 20.48
N TYR A 227 7.03 4.97 19.57
CA TYR A 227 6.91 5.70 18.31
C TYR A 227 6.58 7.18 18.54
N GLN A 228 5.64 7.50 19.45
CA GLN A 228 5.33 8.88 19.81
C GLN A 228 6.55 9.62 20.40
N ALA A 229 7.31 8.95 21.27
CA ALA A 229 8.54 9.50 21.82
C ALA A 229 9.61 9.72 20.74
N PHE A 230 9.69 8.84 19.74
CA PHE A 230 10.57 9.02 18.56
C PHE A 230 10.20 10.26 17.77
N LEU A 231 8.90 10.53 17.55
CA LEU A 231 8.42 11.70 16.81
C LEU A 231 8.58 13.03 17.56
N SER A 232 8.80 12.97 18.88
CA SER A 232 8.91 14.16 19.74
C SER A 232 10.36 14.63 19.94
N LYS A 233 11.32 13.96 19.33
CA LYS A 233 12.74 14.32 19.35
C LYS A 233 13.10 15.27 18.22
#